data_33ed6b1bd6da704d2fe91568731ff3a7
#
_entry.id   33ed6b1bd6da704d2fe91568731ff3a7
#
_cell.length_a   1.000
_cell.length_b   1.000
_cell.length_c   1.000
_cell.angle_alpha   90.00
_cell.angle_beta   90.00
_cell.angle_gamma   90.00
#
_symmetry.space_group_name_H-M   'P 1'
#
loop_
_entity.id
_entity.type
_entity.pdbx_description
1 polymer ?
#
loop_
_entity_poly.entity_id
_entity_poly.type
_entity_poly.pdbx_seq_one_letter_code
_entity_poly.pdbx_strand_id
1 'polypeptide(L)'
;MFLHLGSDVTVCTDDIIAIFDIETTTVSKITREFLAVSTEEEFIVNVSEEDLPRSFVLTEVKGMSRIYISPISSVTLNKRFEEMVLETENFRKKD
;
A
#
# COMPACT_ATOMS: atom_id res chain seq x y z
N MET A 1 4.39 -10.44 -8.74
CA MET A 1 4.99 -10.46 -7.39
C MET A 1 4.03 -9.91 -6.36
N PHE A 2 4.20 -10.29 -5.12
CA PHE A 2 3.32 -9.87 -4.03
C PHE A 2 4.12 -9.16 -2.96
N LEU A 3 3.63 -7.99 -2.56
CA LEU A 3 4.20 -7.21 -1.48
C LEU A 3 3.46 -7.52 -0.19
N HIS A 4 4.18 -7.94 0.84
CA HIS A 4 3.64 -8.23 2.17
C HIS A 4 3.40 -6.93 2.94
N LEU A 5 2.18 -6.72 3.41
CA LEU A 5 1.77 -5.50 4.10
C LEU A 5 1.67 -5.65 5.63
N GLY A 6 1.88 -6.84 6.13
CA GLY A 6 1.75 -7.18 7.54
C GLY A 6 0.72 -8.29 7.74
N SER A 7 0.75 -8.95 8.90
CA SER A 7 -0.09 -10.13 9.18
C SER A 7 -0.03 -11.11 8.01
N ASP A 8 -1.16 -11.56 7.51
CA ASP A 8 -1.22 -12.47 6.36
C ASP A 8 -1.64 -11.75 5.07
N VAL A 9 -1.55 -10.43 5.05
CA VAL A 9 -2.03 -9.64 3.92
C VAL A 9 -0.90 -9.34 2.93
N THR A 10 -1.13 -9.71 1.67
CA THR A 10 -0.25 -9.37 0.56
C THR A 10 -1.06 -8.74 -0.56
N VAL A 11 -0.42 -7.89 -1.36
CA VAL A 11 -1.03 -7.30 -2.56
C VAL A 11 -0.12 -7.53 -3.75
N CYS A 12 -0.71 -7.68 -4.93
CA CYS A 12 0.08 -7.78 -6.15
C CYS A 12 0.73 -6.44 -6.45
N THR A 13 2.02 -6.46 -6.76
CA THR A 13 2.77 -5.23 -7.05
C THR A 13 2.20 -4.47 -8.25
N ASP A 14 1.62 -5.18 -9.21
CA ASP A 14 1.00 -4.56 -10.39
C ASP A 14 -0.23 -3.74 -10.06
N ASP A 15 -0.86 -4.01 -8.93
CA ASP A 15 -2.09 -3.30 -8.49
C ASP A 15 -1.80 -2.05 -7.68
N ILE A 16 -0.55 -1.85 -7.23
CA ILE A 16 -0.19 -0.75 -6.36
C ILE A 16 -0.09 0.55 -7.16
N ILE A 17 -0.85 1.56 -6.73
CA ILE A 17 -0.81 2.90 -7.30
C ILE A 17 0.15 3.78 -6.51
N ALA A 18 0.09 3.70 -5.17
CA ALA A 18 0.89 4.58 -4.33
C ALA A 18 1.04 4.00 -2.92
N ILE A 19 2.14 4.37 -2.27
CA ILE A 19 2.44 4.04 -0.88
C ILE A 19 2.67 5.36 -0.15
N PHE A 20 1.89 5.62 0.90
CA PHE A 20 1.93 6.86 1.64
C PHE A 20 2.39 6.66 3.07
N ASP A 21 3.15 7.62 3.57
CA ASP A 21 3.53 7.69 4.99
C ASP A 21 2.41 8.34 5.78
N ILE A 22 1.96 7.70 6.84
CA ILE A 22 0.91 8.23 7.70
C ILE A 22 1.34 9.52 8.41
N GLU A 23 2.59 9.60 8.89
CA GLU A 23 3.05 10.74 9.65
C GLU A 23 3.02 12.04 8.84
N THR A 24 3.30 11.96 7.55
CA THR A 24 3.25 13.13 6.67
C THR A 24 1.89 13.30 6.01
N THR A 25 1.23 12.19 5.70
CA THR A 25 0.00 12.19 4.91
C THR A 25 -1.23 12.56 5.73
N THR A 26 -1.29 12.16 6.99
CA THR A 26 -2.43 12.48 7.87
C THR A 26 -2.59 13.97 8.14
N VAL A 27 -1.55 14.74 7.92
CA VAL A 27 -1.59 16.18 8.03
C VAL A 27 -2.39 16.79 6.88
N SER A 28 -2.50 16.08 5.76
CA SER A 28 -3.21 16.55 4.59
C SER A 28 -4.74 16.44 4.78
N LYS A 29 -5.42 17.56 4.67
CA LYS A 29 -6.89 17.60 4.70
C LYS A 29 -7.50 16.74 3.59
N ILE A 30 -6.89 16.74 2.42
CA ILE A 30 -7.34 15.97 1.26
C ILE A 30 -7.29 14.48 1.56
N THR A 31 -6.21 14.01 2.19
CA THR A 31 -6.06 12.61 2.58
C THR A 31 -7.14 12.20 3.58
N ARG A 32 -7.44 13.07 4.56
CA ARG A 32 -8.49 12.79 5.55
C ARG A 32 -9.85 12.66 4.89
N GLU A 33 -10.18 13.55 3.97
CA GLU A 33 -11.43 13.51 3.24
C GLU A 33 -11.54 12.24 2.38
N PHE A 34 -10.46 11.86 1.72
CA PHE A 34 -10.40 10.66 0.91
C PHE A 34 -10.61 9.40 1.77
N LEU A 35 -9.95 9.33 2.92
CA LEU A 35 -10.11 8.21 3.85
C LEU A 35 -11.53 8.11 4.40
N ALA A 36 -12.15 9.25 4.69
CA ALA A 36 -13.53 9.27 5.18
C ALA A 36 -14.50 8.72 4.14
N VAL A 37 -14.37 9.15 2.89
CA VAL A 37 -15.21 8.65 1.78
C VAL A 37 -14.98 7.15 1.58
N SER A 38 -13.72 6.72 1.57
CA SER A 38 -13.39 5.31 1.38
C SER A 38 -13.94 4.43 2.51
N THR A 39 -13.94 4.93 3.74
CA THR A 39 -14.50 4.20 4.89
C THR A 39 -16.01 3.96 4.69
N GLU A 40 -16.73 4.97 4.23
CA GLU A 40 -18.17 4.85 3.98
C GLU A 40 -18.48 3.80 2.91
N GLU A 41 -17.56 3.59 1.97
CA GLU A 41 -17.73 2.63 0.89
C GLU A 41 -17.06 1.27 1.14
N GLU A 42 -16.56 1.04 2.35
CA GLU A 42 -15.91 -0.22 2.76
C GLU A 42 -14.67 -0.57 1.94
N PHE A 43 -13.96 0.43 1.41
CA PHE A 43 -12.74 0.21 0.63
C PHE A 43 -11.46 0.25 1.45
N ILE A 44 -11.57 0.34 2.78
CA ILE A 44 -10.41 0.35 3.65
C ILE A 44 -10.23 -1.02 4.30
N VAL A 45 -9.02 -1.56 4.18
CA VAL A 45 -8.61 -2.81 4.84
C VAL A 45 -7.58 -2.47 5.89
N ASN A 46 -7.91 -2.68 7.16
CA ASN A 46 -6.95 -2.56 8.24
C ASN A 46 -6.21 -3.88 8.38
N VAL A 47 -4.92 -3.86 8.02
CA VAL A 47 -4.09 -5.07 7.98
C VAL A 47 -3.85 -5.65 9.37
N SER A 48 -3.68 -4.80 10.38
CA SER A 48 -3.47 -5.24 11.74
C SER A 48 -4.16 -4.29 12.72
N GLU A 49 -5.11 -4.80 13.48
CA GLU A 49 -5.82 -4.01 14.47
C GLU A 49 -5.00 -3.81 15.75
N GLU A 50 -4.04 -4.67 15.99
CA GLU A 50 -3.21 -4.65 17.20
C GLU A 50 -2.03 -3.69 17.11
N ASP A 51 -1.54 -3.44 15.90
CA ASP A 51 -0.37 -2.62 15.67
C ASP A 51 -0.75 -1.20 15.25
N LEU A 52 0.09 -0.22 15.62
CA LEU A 52 -0.09 1.14 15.18
C LEU A 52 0.12 1.25 13.68
N PRO A 53 -0.81 1.90 12.97
CA PRO A 53 -0.65 2.08 11.53
C PRO A 53 0.51 3.04 11.21
N ARG A 54 1.28 2.71 10.19
CA ARG A 54 2.45 3.49 9.77
C ARG A 54 2.40 3.94 8.32
N SER A 55 1.65 3.24 7.49
CA SER A 55 1.54 3.58 6.07
C SER A 55 0.17 3.23 5.50
N PHE A 56 -0.14 3.86 4.35
CA PHE A 56 -1.30 3.53 3.53
C PHE A 56 -0.82 3.03 2.17
N VAL A 57 -1.42 1.98 1.67
CA VAL A 57 -1.15 1.47 0.33
C VAL A 57 -2.43 1.56 -0.49
N LEU A 58 -2.39 2.35 -1.55
CA LEU A 58 -3.51 2.50 -2.48
C LEU A 58 -3.32 1.52 -3.64
N THR A 59 -4.34 0.71 -3.87
CA THR A 59 -4.38 -0.24 -4.97
C THR A 59 -5.60 -0.02 -5.84
N GLU A 60 -5.52 -0.48 -7.08
CA GLU A 60 -6.67 -0.50 -7.98
C GLU A 60 -6.69 -1.82 -8.73
N VAL A 61 -7.83 -2.50 -8.70
CA VAL A 61 -8.05 -3.76 -9.42
C VAL A 61 -9.37 -3.64 -10.16
N LYS A 62 -9.32 -3.72 -11.49
CA LYS A 62 -10.52 -3.67 -12.34
C LYS A 62 -11.42 -2.45 -12.06
N GLY A 63 -10.80 -1.29 -11.90
CA GLY A 63 -11.52 -0.04 -11.63
C GLY A 63 -11.96 0.16 -10.19
N MET A 64 -11.68 -0.78 -9.30
CA MET A 64 -12.01 -0.66 -7.88
C MET A 64 -10.76 -0.31 -7.07
N SER A 65 -10.83 0.81 -6.35
CA SER A 65 -9.74 1.24 -5.48
C SER A 65 -9.90 0.67 -4.08
N ARG A 66 -8.78 0.35 -3.46
CA ARG A 66 -8.76 -0.16 -2.09
C ARG A 66 -7.55 0.43 -1.36
N ILE A 67 -7.76 0.78 -0.10
CA ILE A 67 -6.69 1.30 0.76
C ILE A 67 -6.40 0.29 1.83
N TYR A 68 -5.12 -0.07 1.95
CA TYR A 68 -4.63 -0.94 3.02
C TYR A 68 -3.90 -0.08 4.05
N ILE A 69 -4.30 -0.19 5.30
CA ILE A 69 -3.62 0.46 6.42
C ILE A 69 -2.63 -0.54 6.98
N SER A 70 -1.34 -0.24 6.84
CA SER A 70 -0.26 -1.18 7.18
C SER A 70 0.52 -0.73 8.42
N PRO A 71 0.94 -1.67 9.27
CA PRO A 71 1.85 -1.39 10.38
C PRO A 71 3.31 -1.27 9.94
N ILE A 72 3.62 -1.60 8.68
CA ILE A 72 4.97 -1.49 8.14
C ILE A 72 5.18 -0.08 7.60
N SER A 73 6.36 0.51 7.86
CA SER A 73 6.64 1.87 7.39
C SER A 73 6.67 1.97 5.88
N SER A 74 6.32 3.15 5.37
CA SER A 74 6.37 3.43 3.92
C SER A 74 7.78 3.26 3.37
N VAL A 75 8.81 3.61 4.14
CA VAL A 75 10.21 3.44 3.73
C VAL A 75 10.51 1.97 3.47
N THR A 76 10.12 1.09 4.38
CA THR A 76 10.34 -0.35 4.22
C THR A 76 9.56 -0.91 3.04
N LEU A 77 8.29 -0.52 2.89
CA LEU A 77 7.45 -0.99 1.79
C LEU A 77 7.99 -0.52 0.43
N ASN A 78 8.39 0.73 0.33
CA ASN A 78 8.97 1.27 -0.89
C ASN A 78 10.27 0.56 -1.26
N LYS A 79 11.11 0.29 -0.29
CA LYS A 79 12.36 -0.43 -0.51
C LYS A 79 12.10 -1.83 -1.06
N ARG A 80 11.19 -2.57 -0.46
CA ARG A 80 10.81 -3.91 -0.90
C ARG A 80 10.22 -3.88 -2.31
N PHE A 81 9.35 -2.90 -2.58
CA PHE A 81 8.74 -2.73 -3.88
C PHE A 81 9.80 -2.46 -4.96
N GLU A 82 10.73 -1.54 -4.70
CA GLU A 82 11.82 -1.22 -5.63
C GLU A 82 12.70 -2.44 -5.92
N GLU A 83 13.04 -3.22 -4.90
CA GLU A 83 13.82 -4.43 -5.06
C GLU A 83 13.11 -5.45 -5.96
N MET A 84 11.79 -5.61 -5.81
CA MET A 84 10.98 -6.49 -6.63
C MET A 84 10.95 -6.03 -8.09
N VAL A 85 10.80 -4.73 -8.32
CA VAL A 85 10.81 -4.16 -9.68
C VAL A 85 12.17 -4.37 -10.35
N LEU A 86 13.26 -4.14 -9.61
CA LEU A 86 14.62 -4.35 -10.13
C LEU A 86 14.87 -5.81 -10.48
N GLU A 87 14.43 -6.74 -9.64
CA GLU A 87 14.56 -8.17 -9.93
C GLU A 87 13.82 -8.55 -11.22
N THR A 88 12.62 -8.01 -11.40
CA THR A 88 11.83 -8.27 -12.61
C THR A 88 12.52 -7.71 -13.85
N GLU A 89 13.07 -6.51 -13.79
CA GLU A 89 13.81 -5.90 -14.89
C GLU A 89 15.07 -6.68 -15.23
N ASN A 90 15.83 -7.10 -14.21
CA ASN A 90 17.04 -7.90 -14.41
C ASN A 90 16.73 -9.25 -15.04
N PHE A 91 15.65 -9.87 -14.64
CA PHE A 91 15.21 -11.12 -15.24
C PHE A 91 14.87 -10.95 -16.72
N ARG A 92 14.18 -9.87 -17.08
CA ARG A 92 13.85 -9.56 -18.48
C ARG A 92 15.09 -9.27 -19.32
N LYS A 93 16.09 -8.62 -18.75
CA LYS A 93 17.35 -8.29 -19.46
C LYS A 93 18.22 -9.49 -19.77
N LYS A 94 18.03 -10.60 -19.09
CA LYS A 94 18.78 -11.82 -19.32
C LYS A 94 18.31 -12.63 -20.52
N ASP A 95 17.16 -12.28 -21.02
CA ASP A 95 16.63 -12.91 -22.23
C ASP A 95 17.19 -12.19 -23.46
#